data_689bf09c8a819397b812da9b775c3344
#
_entry.id   689bf09c8a819397b812da9b775c3344
#
_cell.length_a   1.000
_cell.length_b   1.000
_cell.length_c   1.000
_cell.angle_alpha   90.00
_cell.angle_beta   90.00
_cell.angle_gamma   90.00
#
_symmetry.space_group_name_H-M   'P 1'
#
loop_
_entity.id
_entity.type
_entity.pdbx_description
1 polymer ?
#
loop_
_entity_poly.entity_id
_entity_poly.type
_entity_poly.pdbx_seq_one_letter_code
_entity_poly.pdbx_strand_id
1 'polypeptide(L)'
;MLTITLLGTAATMPLPDRALSAAFAACGGHGLLWDCGEGTQAAAHRAGVNLMRADAICLTHYHGDHIFGLPGLLQTLGAQGRTRPLALLGPEGLPDIWAAVRALTGPLPYPVKPQVLMPGQPLALDALSEGWPAGARLVPFATKHRVKSLGYRLELPRAGKFSPEQARALGVPVQQWKLLQKGQGVAVEGRTVQPAQVLGAPRRGLSVVFSGDTAPCPGLLQAAQDADLLLCDATYALPEQEAQARQWGHSTFGQSAALAAQAGAKRLWLTHYSPMITDPEEYAEQAQGIFPAAECGFDGKSITLQYEEVQP
;
A
#
# COMPACT_ATOMS: atom_id res chain seq x y z
N MET A 1 -10.78 9.64 1.55
CA MET A 1 -9.83 9.84 0.44
C MET A 1 -8.56 9.09 0.74
N LEU A 2 -8.03 8.35 -0.23
CA LEU A 2 -6.77 7.62 -0.16
C LEU A 2 -5.89 8.09 -1.30
N THR A 3 -4.75 8.69 -0.99
CA THR A 3 -3.78 9.15 -1.99
C THR A 3 -2.64 8.17 -2.08
N ILE A 4 -2.33 7.71 -3.28
CA ILE A 4 -1.19 6.84 -3.58
C ILE A 4 -0.20 7.62 -4.42
N THR A 5 1.07 7.57 -4.05
CA THR A 5 2.17 8.21 -4.78
C THR A 5 3.31 7.22 -4.97
N LEU A 6 3.74 7.00 -6.21
CA LEU A 6 4.97 6.28 -6.53
C LEU A 6 6.16 7.19 -6.18
N LEU A 7 7.11 6.69 -5.43
CA LEU A 7 8.32 7.42 -5.03
C LEU A 7 9.56 6.91 -5.77
N GLY A 8 9.53 5.66 -6.21
CA GLY A 8 10.60 5.06 -6.97
C GLY A 8 10.09 3.92 -7.82
N THR A 9 10.50 3.90 -9.09
CA THR A 9 10.01 2.98 -10.11
C THR A 9 11.11 2.16 -10.78
N ALA A 10 12.39 2.38 -10.41
CA ALA A 10 13.51 1.61 -10.90
C ALA A 10 13.69 0.29 -10.16
N ALA A 11 14.11 -0.74 -10.88
CA ALA A 11 14.61 -2.01 -10.38
C ALA A 11 16.15 -1.99 -10.30
N THR A 12 16.71 -2.76 -9.39
CA THR A 12 18.14 -3.12 -9.29
C THR A 12 19.07 -1.94 -8.97
N MET A 13 19.05 -0.86 -9.74
CA MET A 13 19.93 0.30 -9.57
C MET A 13 19.18 1.61 -9.81
N PRO A 14 19.49 2.68 -9.06
CA PRO A 14 18.87 3.98 -9.28
C PRO A 14 19.36 4.57 -10.61
N LEU A 15 18.47 5.33 -11.25
CA LEU A 15 18.77 6.11 -12.45
C LEU A 15 18.67 7.60 -12.12
N PRO A 16 19.21 8.51 -12.96
CA PRO A 16 19.16 9.94 -12.68
C PRO A 16 17.74 10.49 -12.43
N ASP A 17 16.74 9.94 -13.09
CA ASP A 17 15.34 10.32 -13.06
C ASP A 17 14.43 9.35 -12.32
N ARG A 18 14.96 8.19 -11.88
CA ARG A 18 14.19 7.13 -11.21
C ARG A 18 14.89 6.61 -9.96
N ALA A 19 14.27 6.81 -8.82
CA ALA A 19 14.66 6.18 -7.55
C ALA A 19 14.27 4.70 -7.53
N LEU A 20 14.86 3.95 -6.61
CA LEU A 20 14.54 2.56 -6.38
C LEU A 20 13.18 2.38 -5.68
N SER A 21 12.66 1.16 -5.74
CA SER A 21 11.28 0.80 -5.36
C SER A 21 10.80 1.43 -4.06
N ALA A 22 9.77 2.27 -4.18
CA ALA A 22 9.03 2.81 -3.05
C ALA A 22 7.69 3.40 -3.50
N ALA A 23 6.65 3.24 -2.67
CA ALA A 23 5.38 3.92 -2.87
C ALA A 23 4.76 4.33 -1.52
N PHE A 24 4.00 5.41 -1.51
CA PHE A 24 3.39 5.93 -0.29
C PHE A 24 1.86 6.00 -0.41
N ALA A 25 1.17 5.39 0.56
CA ALA A 25 -0.27 5.47 0.71
C ALA A 25 -0.62 6.41 1.86
N ALA A 26 -1.36 7.49 1.58
CA ALA A 26 -1.78 8.48 2.57
C ALA A 26 -3.30 8.52 2.75
N CYS A 27 -3.76 8.42 3.99
CA CYS A 27 -5.17 8.52 4.35
C CYS A 27 -5.33 9.42 5.59
N GLY A 28 -5.99 10.56 5.47
CA GLY A 28 -6.10 11.52 6.56
C GLY A 28 -4.74 11.99 7.05
N GLY A 29 -4.43 11.84 8.35
CA GLY A 29 -3.14 12.15 8.97
C GLY A 29 -2.12 10.99 8.93
N HIS A 30 -2.45 9.87 8.33
CA HIS A 30 -1.77 8.58 8.41
C HIS A 30 -1.14 8.18 7.08
N GLY A 31 -0.19 7.25 7.10
CA GLY A 31 0.43 6.73 5.90
C GLY A 31 1.12 5.39 6.08
N LEU A 32 1.25 4.67 4.96
CA LEU A 32 2.07 3.47 4.84
C LEU A 32 3.10 3.73 3.74
N LEU A 33 4.36 3.44 4.02
CA LEU A 33 5.42 3.40 3.02
C LEU A 33 5.60 1.93 2.61
N TRP A 34 5.41 1.62 1.33
CA TRP A 34 5.72 0.32 0.76
C TRP A 34 7.11 0.38 0.15
N ASP A 35 8.01 -0.45 0.66
CA ASP A 35 9.43 -0.48 0.43
C ASP A 35 10.14 0.87 0.72
N CYS A 36 11.45 0.86 0.69
CA CYS A 36 12.29 2.02 0.95
C CYS A 36 13.65 1.83 0.26
N GLY A 37 13.65 1.85 -1.07
CA GLY A 37 14.86 1.79 -1.87
C GLY A 37 15.70 3.05 -1.74
N GLU A 38 16.91 3.00 -2.28
CA GLU A 38 17.77 4.17 -2.33
C GLU A 38 17.09 5.30 -3.11
N GLY A 39 17.20 6.53 -2.60
CA GLY A 39 16.59 7.72 -3.21
C GLY A 39 15.16 8.02 -2.72
N THR A 40 14.50 7.13 -1.95
CA THR A 40 13.13 7.32 -1.44
C THR A 40 12.91 8.67 -0.75
N GLN A 41 13.86 9.13 0.08
CA GLN A 41 13.75 10.41 0.78
C GLN A 41 13.71 11.61 -0.19
N ALA A 42 14.64 11.62 -1.15
CA ALA A 42 14.73 12.68 -2.14
C ALA A 42 13.50 12.69 -3.07
N ALA A 43 13.03 11.50 -3.47
CA ALA A 43 11.82 11.34 -4.28
C ALA A 43 10.58 11.82 -3.53
N ALA A 44 10.42 11.46 -2.25
CA ALA A 44 9.31 11.94 -1.42
C ALA A 44 9.32 13.47 -1.29
N HIS A 45 10.50 14.08 -1.10
CA HIS A 45 10.62 15.53 -1.04
C HIS A 45 10.21 16.19 -2.37
N ARG A 46 10.69 15.67 -3.52
CA ARG A 46 10.30 16.17 -4.85
C ARG A 46 8.79 16.04 -5.11
N ALA A 47 8.20 14.93 -4.66
CA ALA A 47 6.75 14.66 -4.81
C ALA A 47 5.87 15.40 -3.77
N GLY A 48 6.46 16.17 -2.84
CA GLY A 48 5.71 16.83 -1.78
C GLY A 48 5.09 15.87 -0.75
N VAL A 49 5.61 14.65 -0.65
CA VAL A 49 5.12 13.61 0.27
C VAL A 49 5.78 13.78 1.63
N ASN A 50 4.97 13.92 2.67
CA ASN A 50 5.44 14.02 4.05
C ASN A 50 5.55 12.64 4.70
N LEU A 51 6.74 12.05 4.70
CA LEU A 51 7.02 10.76 5.33
C LEU A 51 6.92 10.76 6.87
N MET A 52 6.88 11.93 7.52
CA MET A 52 6.56 12.01 8.96
C MET A 52 5.17 11.45 9.28
N ARG A 53 4.28 11.34 8.29
CA ARG A 53 2.93 10.74 8.44
C ARG A 53 2.95 9.21 8.41
N ALA A 54 4.06 8.56 8.07
CA ALA A 54 4.14 7.11 8.04
C ALA A 54 3.87 6.51 9.43
N ASP A 55 2.92 5.61 9.54
CA ASP A 55 2.68 4.77 10.72
C ASP A 55 3.45 3.47 10.60
N ALA A 56 3.69 3.00 9.36
CA ALA A 56 4.50 1.84 9.08
C ALA A 56 5.32 1.99 7.79
N ILE A 57 6.44 1.28 7.76
CA ILE A 57 7.18 0.90 6.56
C ILE A 57 6.93 -0.60 6.35
N CYS A 58 6.40 -0.95 5.18
CA CYS A 58 6.00 -2.31 4.82
C CYS A 58 6.96 -2.82 3.75
N LEU A 59 7.92 -3.66 4.13
CA LEU A 59 8.90 -4.23 3.23
C LEU A 59 8.34 -5.46 2.54
N THR A 60 8.43 -5.51 1.22
CA THR A 60 8.00 -6.67 0.45
C THR A 60 9.00 -7.82 0.58
N HIS A 61 10.27 -7.52 0.52
CA HIS A 61 11.40 -8.44 0.70
C HIS A 61 12.68 -7.64 1.00
N TYR A 62 13.85 -8.29 0.98
CA TYR A 62 15.08 -7.70 1.51
C TYR A 62 16.20 -7.54 0.47
N HIS A 63 15.87 -7.47 -0.84
CA HIS A 63 16.85 -7.01 -1.83
C HIS A 63 17.20 -5.54 -1.60
N GLY A 64 18.41 -5.15 -1.98
CA GLY A 64 18.93 -3.82 -1.70
C GLY A 64 18.10 -2.69 -2.27
N ASP A 65 17.58 -2.87 -3.47
CA ASP A 65 16.72 -1.91 -4.16
C ASP A 65 15.34 -1.66 -3.49
N HIS A 66 15.02 -2.46 -2.47
CA HIS A 66 13.82 -2.29 -1.64
C HIS A 66 14.10 -1.79 -0.23
N ILE A 67 15.36 -1.83 0.26
CA ILE A 67 15.64 -1.54 1.67
C ILE A 67 16.79 -0.56 1.93
N PHE A 68 17.66 -0.27 0.95
CA PHE A 68 18.87 0.54 1.22
C PHE A 68 18.59 2.00 1.58
N GLY A 69 17.41 2.52 1.33
CA GLY A 69 16.97 3.82 1.82
C GLY A 69 16.61 3.88 3.31
N LEU A 70 16.39 2.70 3.95
CA LEU A 70 15.92 2.64 5.34
C LEU A 70 16.82 3.38 6.35
N PRO A 71 18.14 3.13 6.41
CA PRO A 71 18.97 3.76 7.44
C PRO A 71 18.91 5.28 7.39
N GLY A 72 19.02 5.84 6.18
CA GLY A 72 18.95 7.29 5.98
C GLY A 72 17.58 7.87 6.31
N LEU A 73 16.48 7.20 5.88
CA LEU A 73 15.13 7.65 6.18
C LEU A 73 14.86 7.66 7.70
N LEU A 74 15.25 6.61 8.41
CA LEU A 74 15.01 6.51 9.85
C LEU A 74 15.75 7.63 10.62
N GLN A 75 16.98 7.94 10.25
CA GLN A 75 17.74 9.06 10.82
C GLN A 75 17.08 10.41 10.50
N THR A 76 16.64 10.61 9.24
CA THR A 76 15.95 11.84 8.83
C THR A 76 14.67 12.08 9.60
N LEU A 77 13.84 11.04 9.80
CA LEU A 77 12.63 11.13 10.62
C LEU A 77 12.95 11.56 12.06
N GLY A 78 14.03 11.03 12.63
CA GLY A 78 14.54 11.44 13.96
C GLY A 78 15.00 12.90 13.99
N ALA A 79 15.79 13.31 13.01
CA ALA A 79 16.28 14.69 12.89
C ALA A 79 15.12 15.70 12.69
N GLN A 80 14.03 15.28 12.06
CA GLN A 80 12.80 16.07 11.92
C GLN A 80 11.90 16.07 13.18
N GLY A 81 12.37 15.49 14.29
CA GLY A 81 11.66 15.51 15.57
C GLY A 81 10.56 14.46 15.72
N ARG A 82 10.64 13.33 15.00
CA ARG A 82 9.71 12.22 15.22
C ARG A 82 9.87 11.67 16.63
N THR A 83 8.77 11.54 17.36
CA THR A 83 8.71 10.89 18.69
C THR A 83 7.75 9.71 18.73
N ARG A 84 6.76 9.69 17.80
CA ARG A 84 5.77 8.60 17.73
C ARG A 84 6.38 7.30 17.20
N PRO A 85 5.93 6.14 17.66
CA PRO A 85 6.38 4.86 17.16
C PRO A 85 6.25 4.73 15.63
N LEU A 86 7.13 3.93 15.03
CA LEU A 86 7.08 3.53 13.64
C LEU A 86 7.08 2.00 13.57
N ALA A 87 6.07 1.40 12.94
CA ALA A 87 6.11 -0.03 12.67
C ALA A 87 7.04 -0.31 11.48
N LEU A 88 7.84 -1.37 11.58
CA LEU A 88 8.60 -1.92 10.46
C LEU A 88 8.05 -3.32 10.20
N LEU A 89 7.35 -3.47 9.08
CA LEU A 89 6.61 -4.67 8.72
C LEU A 89 7.34 -5.39 7.57
N GLY A 90 7.34 -6.71 7.58
CA GLY A 90 7.97 -7.46 6.50
C GLY A 90 7.83 -8.97 6.66
N PRO A 91 8.31 -9.78 5.68
CA PRO A 91 8.30 -11.23 5.75
C PRO A 91 9.25 -11.79 6.80
N GLU A 92 9.32 -13.10 6.90
CA GLU A 92 10.32 -13.82 7.72
C GLU A 92 11.75 -13.35 7.37
N GLY A 93 12.60 -13.20 8.40
CA GLY A 93 13.95 -12.62 8.29
C GLY A 93 14.03 -11.15 8.72
N LEU A 94 12.89 -10.48 8.96
CA LEU A 94 12.88 -9.09 9.40
C LEU A 94 13.72 -8.79 10.65
N PRO A 95 13.80 -9.65 11.68
CA PRO A 95 14.63 -9.38 12.85
C PRO A 95 16.11 -9.19 12.50
N ASP A 96 16.65 -9.97 11.58
CA ASP A 96 18.07 -9.88 11.17
C ASP A 96 18.31 -8.61 10.36
N ILE A 97 17.40 -8.28 9.46
CA ILE A 97 17.43 -7.02 8.70
C ILE A 97 17.36 -5.82 9.64
N TRP A 98 16.46 -5.87 10.60
CA TRP A 98 16.34 -4.80 11.60
C TRP A 98 17.64 -4.65 12.44
N ALA A 99 18.25 -5.76 12.84
CA ALA A 99 19.53 -5.73 13.57
C ALA A 99 20.63 -5.03 12.75
N ALA A 100 20.73 -5.35 11.44
CA ALA A 100 21.67 -4.71 10.54
C ALA A 100 21.38 -3.21 10.36
N VAL A 101 20.13 -2.84 10.08
CA VAL A 101 19.69 -1.45 9.94
C VAL A 101 19.97 -0.66 11.21
N ARG A 102 19.65 -1.22 12.38
CA ARG A 102 19.89 -0.60 13.68
C ARG A 102 21.39 -0.37 13.96
N ALA A 103 22.25 -1.28 13.54
CA ALA A 103 23.70 -1.09 13.65
C ALA A 103 24.19 0.12 12.82
N LEU A 104 23.57 0.36 11.66
CA LEU A 104 23.89 1.50 10.80
C LEU A 104 23.30 2.82 11.29
N THR A 105 22.07 2.80 11.81
CA THR A 105 21.40 4.02 12.27
C THR A 105 21.86 4.49 13.65
N GLY A 106 22.35 3.58 14.49
CA GLY A 106 22.53 3.85 15.90
C GLY A 106 21.22 4.12 16.65
N PRO A 107 21.27 4.78 17.83
CA PRO A 107 20.07 5.10 18.60
C PRO A 107 19.15 6.09 17.86
N LEU A 108 17.86 5.81 17.83
CA LEU A 108 16.83 6.69 17.27
C LEU A 108 16.02 7.35 18.41
N PRO A 109 15.56 8.59 18.26
CA PRO A 109 14.80 9.30 19.30
C PRO A 109 13.34 8.82 19.40
N TYR A 110 12.94 7.83 18.63
CA TYR A 110 11.61 7.22 18.62
C TYR A 110 11.69 5.70 18.50
N PRO A 111 10.69 4.95 19.01
CA PRO A 111 10.69 3.50 18.90
C PRO A 111 10.36 3.03 17.50
N VAL A 112 11.16 2.12 16.96
CA VAL A 112 10.84 1.32 15.78
C VAL A 112 10.39 -0.07 16.26
N LYS A 113 9.24 -0.54 15.79
CA LYS A 113 8.61 -1.81 16.19
C LYS A 113 8.63 -2.79 15.01
N PRO A 114 9.64 -3.68 14.91
CA PRO A 114 9.64 -4.71 13.87
C PRO A 114 8.55 -5.74 14.14
N GLN A 115 7.80 -6.10 13.10
CA GLN A 115 6.77 -7.15 13.15
C GLN A 115 6.79 -7.96 11.87
N VAL A 116 7.01 -9.27 12.01
CA VAL A 116 6.91 -10.21 10.89
C VAL A 116 5.45 -10.42 10.54
N LEU A 117 5.14 -10.35 9.26
CA LEU A 117 3.80 -10.60 8.72
C LEU A 117 3.76 -11.94 7.99
N MET A 118 2.61 -12.61 8.12
CA MET A 118 2.36 -13.88 7.42
C MET A 118 1.29 -13.67 6.33
N PRO A 119 1.43 -14.31 5.16
CA PRO A 119 0.42 -14.24 4.11
C PRO A 119 -0.97 -14.59 4.63
N GLY A 120 -1.97 -13.82 4.24
CA GLY A 120 -3.37 -14.05 4.58
C GLY A 120 -3.77 -13.62 5.99
N GLN A 121 -2.86 -13.08 6.81
CA GLN A 121 -3.17 -12.58 8.15
C GLN A 121 -3.36 -11.05 8.13
N PRO A 122 -4.60 -10.54 8.15
CA PRO A 122 -4.83 -9.10 8.11
C PRO A 122 -4.28 -8.40 9.35
N LEU A 123 -3.63 -7.26 9.14
CA LEU A 123 -3.24 -6.33 10.19
C LEU A 123 -4.23 -5.17 10.23
N ALA A 124 -4.93 -4.99 11.34
CA ALA A 124 -5.78 -3.81 11.57
C ALA A 124 -4.90 -2.56 11.73
N LEU A 125 -5.19 -1.50 10.98
CA LEU A 125 -4.34 -0.31 10.96
C LEU A 125 -4.52 0.58 12.19
N ASP A 126 -5.65 0.50 12.87
CA ASP A 126 -5.87 1.15 14.17
C ASP A 126 -4.96 0.60 15.28
N ALA A 127 -4.47 -0.64 15.14
CA ALA A 127 -3.44 -1.20 16.02
C ALA A 127 -2.06 -0.52 15.86
N LEU A 128 -1.80 0.11 14.71
CA LEU A 128 -0.57 0.87 14.46
C LEU A 128 -0.66 2.30 14.99
N SER A 129 -1.80 2.94 14.78
CA SER A 129 -2.06 4.32 15.17
C SER A 129 -3.56 4.60 15.16
N GLU A 130 -4.05 5.30 16.20
CA GLU A 130 -5.44 5.75 16.23
C GLU A 130 -5.72 6.75 15.10
N GLY A 131 -6.92 6.70 14.52
CA GLY A 131 -7.38 7.66 13.51
C GLY A 131 -7.48 7.13 12.09
N TRP A 132 -7.01 5.91 11.82
CA TRP A 132 -7.35 5.21 10.58
C TRP A 132 -8.87 5.02 10.45
N PRO A 133 -9.42 4.99 9.23
CA PRO A 133 -10.82 4.64 9.04
C PRO A 133 -11.18 3.31 9.72
N ALA A 134 -12.36 3.24 10.34
CA ALA A 134 -12.80 2.04 11.05
C ALA A 134 -12.74 0.80 10.13
N GLY A 135 -12.08 -0.26 10.61
CA GLY A 135 -11.89 -1.50 9.86
C GLY A 135 -10.82 -1.42 8.74
N ALA A 136 -10.08 -0.32 8.64
CA ALA A 136 -8.95 -0.23 7.73
C ALA A 136 -7.92 -1.31 8.06
N ARG A 137 -7.43 -2.02 7.04
CA ARG A 137 -6.51 -3.14 7.23
C ARG A 137 -5.51 -3.29 6.09
N LEU A 138 -4.35 -3.82 6.43
CA LEU A 138 -3.34 -4.26 5.50
C LEU A 138 -3.35 -5.79 5.46
N VAL A 139 -3.54 -6.37 4.28
CA VAL A 139 -3.56 -7.81 4.07
C VAL A 139 -2.32 -8.21 3.29
N PRO A 140 -1.31 -8.83 3.94
CA PRO A 140 -0.16 -9.37 3.24
C PRO A 140 -0.56 -10.62 2.47
N PHE A 141 0.03 -10.83 1.30
CA PHE A 141 -0.15 -12.05 0.51
C PHE A 141 1.18 -12.56 -0.03
N ALA A 142 1.25 -13.86 -0.28
CA ALA A 142 2.45 -14.48 -0.84
C ALA A 142 2.62 -14.09 -2.32
N THR A 143 3.83 -13.74 -2.70
CA THR A 143 4.25 -13.47 -4.07
C THR A 143 5.17 -14.56 -4.58
N LYS A 144 5.45 -14.56 -5.88
CA LYS A 144 6.33 -15.54 -6.52
C LYS A 144 7.62 -14.87 -6.96
N HIS A 145 8.55 -14.77 -6.04
CA HIS A 145 9.88 -14.22 -6.25
C HIS A 145 10.97 -15.23 -5.83
N ARG A 146 12.24 -14.91 -6.06
CA ARG A 146 13.39 -15.80 -5.74
C ARG A 146 13.68 -15.92 -4.24
N VAL A 147 13.21 -14.96 -3.46
CA VAL A 147 13.32 -14.94 -2.01
C VAL A 147 11.93 -14.90 -1.37
N LYS A 148 11.84 -15.12 -0.06
CA LYS A 148 10.58 -14.92 0.67
C LYS A 148 10.11 -13.49 0.50
N SER A 149 8.92 -13.31 -0.04
CA SER A 149 8.38 -12.01 -0.39
C SER A 149 6.88 -11.93 -0.12
N LEU A 150 6.42 -10.72 0.13
CA LEU A 150 5.02 -10.37 0.36
C LEU A 150 4.61 -9.26 -0.60
N GLY A 151 3.40 -9.33 -1.10
CA GLY A 151 2.68 -8.17 -1.58
C GLY A 151 1.69 -7.70 -0.50
N TYR A 152 1.12 -6.54 -0.70
CA TYR A 152 0.22 -5.92 0.28
C TYR A 152 -1.07 -5.43 -0.38
N ARG A 153 -2.21 -5.80 0.19
CA ARG A 153 -3.51 -5.21 -0.13
C ARG A 153 -3.94 -4.31 1.02
N LEU A 154 -4.05 -3.01 0.75
CA LEU A 154 -4.63 -2.02 1.65
C LEU A 154 -6.13 -1.96 1.40
N GLU A 155 -6.93 -2.11 2.44
CA GLU A 155 -8.38 -2.01 2.37
C GLU A 155 -8.90 -0.93 3.32
N LEU A 156 -9.72 -0.03 2.79
CA LEU A 156 -10.46 0.96 3.56
C LEU A 156 -11.96 0.67 3.42
N PRO A 157 -12.56 -0.08 4.34
CA PRO A 157 -14.00 -0.38 4.30
C PRO A 157 -14.83 0.90 4.38
N ARG A 158 -16.04 0.85 3.83
CA ARG A 158 -17.01 1.93 3.91
C ARG A 158 -18.24 1.44 4.64
N ALA A 159 -18.53 2.04 5.79
CA ALA A 159 -19.75 1.75 6.54
C ALA A 159 -21.02 2.05 5.72
N GLY A 160 -22.11 1.42 6.07
CA GLY A 160 -23.44 1.70 5.54
C GLY A 160 -23.85 3.15 5.76
N LYS A 161 -24.88 3.60 5.05
CA LYS A 161 -25.44 4.94 5.23
C LYS A 161 -26.03 5.05 6.65
N PHE A 162 -25.65 6.07 7.39
CA PHE A 162 -26.21 6.33 8.70
C PHE A 162 -27.67 6.80 8.59
N SER A 163 -28.54 6.25 9.44
CA SER A 163 -29.95 6.60 9.52
C SER A 163 -30.21 7.50 10.73
N PRO A 164 -30.37 8.81 10.54
CA PRO A 164 -30.77 9.73 11.61
C PRO A 164 -32.13 9.38 12.24
N GLU A 165 -33.04 8.83 11.43
CA GLU A 165 -34.36 8.41 11.89
C GLU A 165 -34.26 7.26 12.90
N GLN A 166 -33.52 6.19 12.57
CA GLN A 166 -33.30 5.09 13.48
C GLN A 166 -32.55 5.50 14.73
N ALA A 167 -31.54 6.39 14.60
CA ALA A 167 -30.81 6.90 15.76
C ALA A 167 -31.73 7.69 16.71
N ARG A 168 -32.62 8.52 16.20
CA ARG A 168 -33.64 9.23 17.01
C ARG A 168 -34.63 8.27 17.64
N ALA A 169 -35.15 7.29 16.89
CA ALA A 169 -36.08 6.29 17.41
C ALA A 169 -35.47 5.44 18.55
N LEU A 170 -34.16 5.26 18.53
CA LEU A 170 -33.40 4.58 19.59
C LEU A 170 -32.98 5.54 20.74
N GLY A 171 -33.39 6.81 20.72
CA GLY A 171 -33.07 7.79 21.75
C GLY A 171 -31.60 8.24 21.78
N VAL A 172 -30.83 8.02 20.70
CA VAL A 172 -29.40 8.38 20.67
C VAL A 172 -29.22 9.89 20.50
N PRO A 173 -28.56 10.58 21.44
CA PRO A 173 -28.27 12.00 21.34
C PRO A 173 -27.41 12.30 20.09
N VAL A 174 -27.71 13.44 19.42
CA VAL A 174 -27.01 13.84 18.17
C VAL A 174 -25.50 13.92 18.35
N GLN A 175 -25.03 14.36 19.53
CA GLN A 175 -23.61 14.45 19.87
C GLN A 175 -22.89 13.10 19.82
N GLN A 176 -23.61 12.01 19.99
CA GLN A 176 -23.06 10.63 20.01
C GLN A 176 -23.17 9.91 18.64
N TRP A 177 -23.84 10.49 17.65
CA TRP A 177 -24.00 9.88 16.33
C TRP A 177 -22.66 9.59 15.64
N LYS A 178 -21.67 10.47 15.85
CA LYS A 178 -20.34 10.30 15.31
C LYS A 178 -19.62 9.05 15.83
N LEU A 179 -19.94 8.61 17.05
CA LEU A 179 -19.39 7.36 17.62
C LEU A 179 -19.95 6.15 16.89
N LEU A 180 -21.27 6.10 16.67
CA LEU A 180 -21.91 5.04 15.89
C LEU A 180 -21.41 5.00 14.45
N GLN A 181 -21.24 6.15 13.81
CA GLN A 181 -20.66 6.25 12.46
C GLN A 181 -19.22 5.75 12.39
N LYS A 182 -18.46 5.82 13.49
CA LYS A 182 -17.11 5.28 13.64
C LYS A 182 -17.07 3.79 14.05
N GLY A 183 -18.24 3.13 14.13
CA GLY A 183 -18.29 1.73 14.51
C GLY A 183 -18.32 1.48 16.03
N GLN A 184 -18.48 2.52 16.86
CA GLN A 184 -18.50 2.40 18.31
C GLN A 184 -19.94 2.33 18.84
N GLY A 185 -20.23 1.39 19.74
CA GLY A 185 -21.51 1.33 20.44
C GLY A 185 -21.68 2.50 21.42
N VAL A 186 -22.91 2.92 21.62
CA VAL A 186 -23.26 4.06 22.49
C VAL A 186 -24.27 3.62 23.56
N ALA A 187 -23.99 3.96 24.81
CA ALA A 187 -24.92 3.70 25.93
C ALA A 187 -26.06 4.73 25.94
N VAL A 188 -27.30 4.25 25.91
CA VAL A 188 -28.51 5.07 25.96
C VAL A 188 -29.51 4.40 26.92
N GLU A 189 -29.89 5.09 27.99
CA GLU A 189 -30.91 4.63 28.97
C GLU A 189 -30.69 3.18 29.46
N GLY A 190 -29.45 2.83 29.81
CA GLY A 190 -29.11 1.49 30.35
C GLY A 190 -28.95 0.39 29.30
N ARG A 191 -29.08 0.68 28.00
CA ARG A 191 -28.83 -0.25 26.89
C ARG A 191 -27.72 0.28 25.98
N THR A 192 -27.01 -0.61 25.31
CA THR A 192 -26.01 -0.24 24.30
C THR A 192 -26.61 -0.30 22.90
N VAL A 193 -26.68 0.85 22.22
CA VAL A 193 -27.03 0.93 20.81
C VAL A 193 -25.80 0.59 19.98
N GLN A 194 -25.90 -0.44 19.15
CA GLN A 194 -24.81 -0.88 18.28
C GLN A 194 -24.86 -0.17 16.91
N PRO A 195 -23.71 0.06 16.25
CA PRO A 195 -23.66 0.66 14.92
C PRO A 195 -24.58 0.01 13.90
N ALA A 196 -24.67 -1.31 13.89
CA ALA A 196 -25.52 -2.06 12.96
C ALA A 196 -27.03 -1.70 13.05
N GLN A 197 -27.49 -1.12 14.16
CA GLN A 197 -28.89 -0.72 14.34
C GLN A 197 -29.23 0.61 13.64
N VAL A 198 -28.20 1.38 13.25
CA VAL A 198 -28.35 2.72 12.65
C VAL A 198 -27.58 2.90 11.35
N LEU A 199 -26.79 1.90 10.96
CA LEU A 199 -26.07 1.86 9.71
C LEU A 199 -26.76 0.88 8.76
N GLY A 200 -26.96 1.29 7.52
CA GLY A 200 -27.41 0.41 6.45
C GLY A 200 -26.37 -0.65 6.06
N ALA A 201 -26.62 -1.40 4.99
CA ALA A 201 -25.66 -2.36 4.47
C ALA A 201 -24.29 -1.72 4.17
N PRO A 202 -23.18 -2.44 4.41
CA PRO A 202 -21.84 -1.96 4.05
C PRO A 202 -21.81 -1.57 2.56
N ARG A 203 -21.11 -0.47 2.26
CA ARG A 203 -20.89 0.02 0.90
C ARG A 203 -19.51 -0.41 0.41
N ARG A 204 -19.30 -0.37 -0.91
CA ARG A 204 -17.99 -0.64 -1.48
C ARG A 204 -16.94 0.33 -0.90
N GLY A 205 -15.89 -0.23 -0.32
CA GLY A 205 -14.74 0.50 0.19
C GLY A 205 -13.75 0.85 -0.92
N LEU A 206 -12.53 1.24 -0.51
CA LEU A 206 -11.39 1.41 -1.41
C LEU A 206 -10.37 0.30 -1.16
N SER A 207 -9.72 -0.16 -2.22
CA SER A 207 -8.64 -1.12 -2.12
C SER A 207 -7.50 -0.82 -3.10
N VAL A 208 -6.28 -0.94 -2.60
CA VAL A 208 -5.06 -0.75 -3.39
C VAL A 208 -4.13 -1.93 -3.15
N VAL A 209 -3.55 -2.45 -4.21
CA VAL A 209 -2.60 -3.57 -4.15
C VAL A 209 -1.23 -3.10 -4.62
N PHE A 210 -0.21 -3.42 -3.83
CA PHE A 210 1.21 -3.28 -4.16
C PHE A 210 1.81 -4.68 -4.26
N SER A 211 2.23 -5.07 -5.46
CA SER A 211 2.70 -6.43 -5.69
C SER A 211 4.07 -6.70 -5.05
N GLY A 212 4.94 -5.67 -4.96
CA GLY A 212 6.37 -5.89 -4.87
C GLY A 212 6.85 -6.69 -6.08
N ASP A 213 8.00 -7.34 -5.95
CA ASP A 213 8.59 -8.16 -7.00
C ASP A 213 7.91 -9.52 -7.09
N THR A 214 7.41 -9.84 -8.28
CA THR A 214 6.72 -11.11 -8.48
C THR A 214 6.52 -11.48 -9.94
N ALA A 215 6.67 -12.77 -10.25
CA ALA A 215 6.01 -13.36 -11.40
C ALA A 215 4.50 -13.47 -11.15
N PRO A 216 3.66 -13.57 -12.20
CA PRO A 216 2.23 -13.82 -12.02
C PRO A 216 1.98 -15.03 -11.14
N CYS A 217 1.13 -14.87 -10.12
CA CYS A 217 0.85 -15.93 -9.16
C CYS A 217 -0.58 -15.86 -8.60
N PRO A 218 -1.12 -16.98 -8.08
CA PRO A 218 -2.47 -17.02 -7.52
C PRO A 218 -2.68 -16.02 -6.37
N GLY A 219 -1.67 -15.81 -5.53
CA GLY A 219 -1.74 -14.87 -4.40
C GLY A 219 -1.98 -13.43 -4.87
N LEU A 220 -1.23 -12.98 -5.89
CA LEU A 220 -1.42 -11.66 -6.49
C LEU A 220 -2.77 -11.55 -7.19
N LEU A 221 -3.18 -12.57 -7.95
CA LEU A 221 -4.48 -12.58 -8.63
C LEU A 221 -5.63 -12.43 -7.63
N GLN A 222 -5.61 -13.20 -6.55
CA GLN A 222 -6.61 -13.11 -5.49
C GLN A 222 -6.59 -11.74 -4.78
N ALA A 223 -5.39 -11.24 -4.47
CA ALA A 223 -5.25 -9.96 -3.80
C ALA A 223 -5.69 -8.78 -4.69
N ALA A 224 -5.53 -8.89 -6.01
CA ALA A 224 -5.89 -7.85 -6.97
C ALA A 224 -7.39 -7.84 -7.34
N GLN A 225 -8.19 -8.82 -6.89
CA GLN A 225 -9.62 -8.88 -7.21
C GLN A 225 -10.33 -7.57 -6.86
N ASP A 226 -10.98 -6.99 -7.87
CA ASP A 226 -11.76 -5.75 -7.79
C ASP A 226 -11.00 -4.57 -7.17
N ALA A 227 -9.67 -4.55 -7.23
CA ALA A 227 -8.87 -3.45 -6.70
C ALA A 227 -9.14 -2.14 -7.45
N ASP A 228 -9.19 -1.02 -6.71
CA ASP A 228 -9.32 0.29 -7.33
C ASP A 228 -8.02 0.72 -8.03
N LEU A 229 -6.87 0.22 -7.53
CA LEU A 229 -5.56 0.41 -8.13
C LEU A 229 -4.67 -0.80 -7.81
N LEU A 230 -4.04 -1.34 -8.85
CA LEU A 230 -2.96 -2.32 -8.74
C LEU A 230 -1.65 -1.66 -9.17
N LEU A 231 -0.68 -1.58 -8.25
CA LEU A 231 0.73 -1.28 -8.55
C LEU A 231 1.44 -2.61 -8.74
N CYS A 232 1.93 -2.89 -9.94
CA CYS A 232 2.42 -4.21 -10.30
C CYS A 232 3.83 -4.18 -10.88
N ASP A 233 4.62 -5.19 -10.51
CA ASP A 233 5.91 -5.49 -11.14
C ASP A 233 5.77 -5.52 -12.67
N ALA A 234 6.66 -4.82 -13.33
CA ALA A 234 6.78 -4.74 -14.76
C ALA A 234 8.27 -4.58 -15.14
N THR A 235 9.08 -5.47 -14.60
CA THR A 235 10.55 -5.41 -14.78
C THR A 235 10.95 -5.59 -16.25
N TYR A 236 10.15 -6.30 -17.03
CA TYR A 236 10.39 -6.57 -18.45
C TYR A 236 9.27 -6.03 -19.32
N ALA A 237 9.62 -5.45 -20.47
CA ALA A 237 8.62 -4.82 -21.33
C ALA A 237 7.98 -5.79 -22.34
N LEU A 238 8.78 -6.72 -22.90
CA LEU A 238 8.42 -7.45 -24.11
C LEU A 238 7.97 -8.89 -23.85
N PRO A 239 7.04 -9.44 -24.64
CA PRO A 239 6.59 -10.83 -24.50
C PRO A 239 7.72 -11.86 -24.63
N GLU A 240 8.73 -11.61 -25.46
CA GLU A 240 9.88 -12.50 -25.65
C GLU A 240 10.70 -12.67 -24.37
N GLN A 241 10.54 -11.74 -23.41
CA GLN A 241 11.23 -11.75 -22.12
C GLN A 241 10.48 -12.55 -21.03
N GLU A 242 9.32 -13.15 -21.32
CA GLU A 242 8.53 -13.88 -20.31
C GLU A 242 9.29 -15.02 -19.64
N ALA A 243 10.10 -15.77 -20.42
CA ALA A 243 10.91 -16.85 -19.84
C ALA A 243 11.94 -16.31 -18.86
N GLN A 244 12.59 -15.20 -19.19
CA GLN A 244 13.54 -14.50 -18.33
C GLN A 244 12.85 -13.90 -17.11
N ALA A 245 11.73 -13.23 -17.28
CA ALA A 245 10.92 -12.69 -16.21
C ALA A 245 10.55 -13.78 -15.18
N ARG A 246 10.06 -14.92 -15.66
CA ARG A 246 9.72 -16.08 -14.82
C ARG A 246 10.93 -16.64 -14.06
N GLN A 247 12.09 -16.73 -14.74
CA GLN A 247 13.34 -17.23 -14.15
C GLN A 247 13.79 -16.36 -12.98
N TRP A 248 13.62 -15.04 -13.08
CA TRP A 248 14.03 -14.07 -12.06
C TRP A 248 12.92 -13.74 -11.05
N GLY A 249 11.71 -14.24 -11.27
CA GLY A 249 10.57 -14.01 -10.37
C GLY A 249 9.97 -12.61 -10.55
N HIS A 250 9.86 -12.17 -11.80
CA HIS A 250 9.29 -10.89 -12.21
C HIS A 250 8.20 -11.06 -13.28
N SER A 251 7.60 -9.97 -13.69
CA SER A 251 6.55 -9.91 -14.71
C SER A 251 6.97 -9.08 -15.92
N THR A 252 6.34 -9.38 -17.07
CA THR A 252 6.34 -8.46 -18.21
C THR A 252 5.14 -7.51 -18.14
N PHE A 253 5.17 -6.43 -18.93
CA PHE A 253 4.04 -5.49 -19.06
C PHE A 253 2.75 -6.23 -19.43
N GLY A 254 2.81 -7.13 -20.44
CA GLY A 254 1.67 -7.92 -20.86
C GLY A 254 1.15 -8.86 -19.79
N GLN A 255 2.04 -9.50 -19.02
CA GLN A 255 1.64 -10.40 -17.93
C GLN A 255 0.94 -9.66 -16.80
N SER A 256 1.43 -8.48 -16.42
CA SER A 256 0.79 -7.65 -15.37
C SER A 256 -0.56 -7.12 -15.83
N ALA A 257 -0.68 -6.75 -17.10
CA ALA A 257 -1.94 -6.34 -17.71
C ALA A 257 -2.98 -7.48 -17.77
N ALA A 258 -2.56 -8.69 -18.17
CA ALA A 258 -3.42 -9.86 -18.20
C ALA A 258 -3.94 -10.22 -16.79
N LEU A 259 -3.08 -10.13 -15.77
CA LEU A 259 -3.47 -10.36 -14.39
C LEU A 259 -4.46 -9.29 -13.90
N ALA A 260 -4.22 -8.02 -14.21
CA ALA A 260 -5.14 -6.92 -13.86
C ALA A 260 -6.51 -7.11 -14.49
N ALA A 261 -6.57 -7.48 -15.76
CA ALA A 261 -7.82 -7.79 -16.46
C ALA A 261 -8.56 -8.99 -15.83
N GLN A 262 -7.84 -10.08 -15.56
CA GLN A 262 -8.42 -11.28 -14.93
C GLN A 262 -8.94 -10.99 -13.52
N ALA A 263 -8.25 -10.14 -12.77
CA ALA A 263 -8.65 -9.74 -11.41
C ALA A 263 -9.81 -8.74 -11.38
N GLY A 264 -10.20 -8.15 -12.51
CA GLY A 264 -11.19 -7.06 -12.55
C GLY A 264 -10.70 -5.79 -11.85
N ALA A 265 -9.39 -5.55 -11.81
CA ALA A 265 -8.86 -4.32 -11.27
C ALA A 265 -9.37 -3.12 -12.10
N LYS A 266 -9.55 -1.94 -11.47
CA LYS A 266 -10.02 -0.76 -12.18
C LYS A 266 -8.90 -0.02 -12.90
N ARG A 267 -7.70 -0.07 -12.32
CA ARG A 267 -6.48 0.62 -12.83
C ARG A 267 -5.26 -0.24 -12.55
N LEU A 268 -4.31 -0.16 -13.45
CA LEU A 268 -3.00 -0.78 -13.31
C LEU A 268 -1.93 0.30 -13.48
N TRP A 269 -1.03 0.41 -12.51
CA TRP A 269 0.22 1.12 -12.66
C TRP A 269 1.37 0.12 -12.73
N LEU A 270 2.08 0.15 -13.84
CA LEU A 270 3.31 -0.61 -14.05
C LEU A 270 4.44 0.07 -13.30
N THR A 271 5.30 -0.68 -12.65
CA THR A 271 6.44 -0.15 -11.89
C THR A 271 7.58 -1.16 -11.83
N HIS A 272 8.70 -0.82 -11.19
CA HIS A 272 9.86 -1.69 -11.03
C HIS A 272 10.52 -2.05 -12.36
N TYR A 273 10.84 -1.04 -13.16
CA TYR A 273 11.42 -1.22 -14.49
C TYR A 273 12.90 -1.57 -14.45
N SER A 274 13.30 -2.56 -15.26
CA SER A 274 14.70 -2.84 -15.52
C SER A 274 15.44 -1.57 -15.98
N PRO A 275 16.71 -1.38 -15.60
CA PRO A 275 17.54 -0.29 -16.13
C PRO A 275 17.65 -0.27 -17.66
N MET A 276 17.35 -1.39 -18.32
CA MET A 276 17.34 -1.49 -19.80
C MET A 276 16.12 -0.80 -20.43
N ILE A 277 15.09 -0.49 -19.65
CA ILE A 277 13.91 0.25 -20.10
C ILE A 277 14.15 1.73 -19.80
N THR A 278 14.68 2.46 -20.78
CA THR A 278 14.99 3.88 -20.66
C THR A 278 13.72 4.73 -20.59
N ASP A 279 12.76 4.44 -21.46
CA ASP A 279 11.44 5.06 -21.44
C ASP A 279 10.34 3.99 -21.41
N PRO A 280 9.64 3.78 -20.29
CA PRO A 280 8.56 2.81 -20.20
C PRO A 280 7.38 3.09 -21.14
N GLU A 281 7.13 4.36 -21.49
CA GLU A 281 6.01 4.73 -22.36
C GLU A 281 6.18 4.19 -23.80
N GLU A 282 7.41 3.96 -24.26
CA GLU A 282 7.67 3.33 -25.56
C GLU A 282 7.09 1.90 -25.66
N TYR A 283 6.83 1.27 -24.49
CA TYR A 283 6.31 -0.10 -24.41
C TYR A 283 4.88 -0.15 -23.85
N ALA A 284 4.23 0.98 -23.61
CA ALA A 284 2.91 1.05 -22.97
C ALA A 284 1.85 0.21 -23.69
N GLU A 285 1.94 0.12 -25.03
CA GLU A 285 1.01 -0.66 -25.87
C GLU A 285 1.02 -2.15 -25.52
N GLN A 286 2.13 -2.71 -25.01
CA GLN A 286 2.23 -4.10 -24.57
C GLN A 286 1.26 -4.43 -23.41
N ALA A 287 0.93 -3.45 -22.60
CA ALA A 287 -0.05 -3.59 -21.53
C ALA A 287 -1.43 -3.06 -21.94
N GLN A 288 -1.50 -1.90 -22.60
CA GLN A 288 -2.77 -1.24 -22.94
C GLN A 288 -3.61 -2.02 -23.94
N GLY A 289 -2.98 -2.77 -24.86
CA GLY A 289 -3.67 -3.68 -25.78
C GLY A 289 -4.42 -4.83 -25.06
N ILE A 290 -4.03 -5.17 -23.81
CA ILE A 290 -4.64 -6.22 -22.99
C ILE A 290 -5.56 -5.60 -21.95
N PHE A 291 -5.13 -4.54 -21.30
CA PHE A 291 -5.85 -3.83 -20.25
C PHE A 291 -5.78 -2.31 -20.50
N PRO A 292 -6.81 -1.72 -21.13
CA PRO A 292 -6.76 -0.31 -21.56
C PRO A 292 -6.53 0.71 -20.43
N ALA A 293 -6.83 0.35 -19.17
CA ALA A 293 -6.57 1.18 -17.99
C ALA A 293 -5.18 0.95 -17.38
N ALA A 294 -4.25 0.35 -18.14
CA ALA A 294 -2.85 0.25 -17.77
C ALA A 294 -2.12 1.57 -18.07
N GLU A 295 -1.32 2.00 -17.13
CA GLU A 295 -0.51 3.21 -17.22
C GLU A 295 0.92 2.92 -16.74
N CYS A 296 1.90 3.49 -17.38
CA CYS A 296 3.27 3.47 -16.88
C CYS A 296 3.39 4.35 -15.62
N GLY A 297 4.03 3.79 -14.59
CA GLY A 297 4.39 4.52 -13.39
C GLY A 297 5.64 5.36 -13.61
N PHE A 298 5.74 6.49 -12.92
CA PHE A 298 6.93 7.31 -12.84
C PHE A 298 7.07 7.90 -11.44
N ASP A 299 8.25 8.29 -11.06
CA ASP A 299 8.52 8.88 -9.76
C ASP A 299 7.73 10.18 -9.57
N GLY A 300 6.89 10.22 -8.52
CA GLY A 300 5.96 11.33 -8.26
C GLY A 300 4.57 11.14 -8.84
N LYS A 301 4.28 10.08 -9.65
CA LYS A 301 2.92 9.78 -10.11
C LYS A 301 2.00 9.59 -8.91
N SER A 302 0.89 10.33 -8.89
CA SER A 302 -0.03 10.33 -7.75
C SER A 302 -1.48 10.27 -8.17
N ILE A 303 -2.30 9.59 -7.40
CA ILE A 303 -3.76 9.56 -7.55
C ILE A 303 -4.44 9.66 -6.19
N THR A 304 -5.55 10.36 -6.14
CA THR A 304 -6.45 10.36 -4.97
C THR A 304 -7.72 9.58 -5.27
N LEU A 305 -7.85 8.42 -4.65
CA LEU A 305 -9.03 7.59 -4.73
C LEU A 305 -10.10 8.11 -3.76
N GLN A 306 -11.34 8.15 -4.24
CA GLN A 306 -12.51 8.55 -3.48
C GLN A 306 -13.57 7.46 -3.51
N TYR A 307 -14.39 7.39 -2.47
CA TYR A 307 -15.54 6.49 -2.48
C TYR A 307 -16.50 6.89 -3.60
N GLU A 308 -16.86 5.94 -4.43
CA GLU A 308 -17.92 6.15 -5.43
C GLU A 308 -19.25 6.43 -4.72
N GLU A 309 -19.88 7.53 -5.02
CA GLU A 309 -21.26 7.75 -4.61
C GLU A 309 -22.15 7.01 -5.59
N VAL A 310 -22.85 6.00 -5.09
CA VAL A 310 -23.94 5.39 -5.86
C VAL A 310 -25.01 6.46 -5.95
N GLN A 311 -25.22 7.00 -7.15
CA GLN A 311 -26.39 7.83 -7.41
C GLN A 311 -27.64 6.99 -7.11
N PRO A 312 -28.61 7.54 -6.40
CA PRO A 312 -29.84 6.83 -6.02
C PRO A 312 -30.66 6.39 -7.22
#